data_512a457ccad704a986c496d4afa700fe
#
_entry.id   512a457ccad704a986c496d4afa700fe
#
_cell.length_a   1.000
_cell.length_b   1.000
_cell.length_c   1.000
_cell.angle_alpha   90.00
_cell.angle_beta   90.00
_cell.angle_gamma   90.00
#
_symmetry.space_group_name_H-M   'P 1'
#
loop_
_entity.id
_entity.type
_entity.pdbx_description
1 polymer ?
#
loop_
_entity_poly.entity_id
_entity_poly.type
_entity_poly.pdbx_seq_one_letter_code
_entity_poly.pdbx_strand_id
1 'polypeptide(L)'
;YIAGCSLERHCREYAGNAPAYIYYKSTSNRWETVSKKATLLDGIADERWDVVVLQQASGKSGIYPTYQPWFGRLVEIVRWCCPNAGACIAWQQTWAYARNSQHRDFGRYEKNQQLMYRGIVSSVEQLMRETSVEVVVPSGTAIQDLRNTALCDSLDLTRDGYHLNPGTGRYTAACAWFQTLVAPAF
;
A
#
# COMPACT_ATOMS: atom_id res chain seq x y z
N TYR A 1 -6.08 7.78 -6.68
CA TYR A 1 -5.11 6.82 -7.21
C TYR A 1 -4.15 7.50 -8.19
N ILE A 2 -2.85 7.30 -8.00
CA ILE A 2 -1.81 7.54 -9.00
C ILE A 2 -0.96 6.26 -9.10
N ALA A 3 -0.72 5.73 -10.30
CA ALA A 3 0.09 4.55 -10.49
C ALA A 3 1.55 4.79 -10.06
N GLY A 4 2.13 3.85 -9.30
CA GLY A 4 3.52 3.92 -8.83
C GLY A 4 3.84 5.13 -7.96
N CYS A 5 2.84 5.71 -7.27
CA CYS A 5 3.02 6.88 -6.44
C CYS A 5 3.79 6.55 -5.16
N SER A 6 4.90 7.24 -4.95
CA SER A 6 5.68 7.13 -3.71
C SER A 6 5.20 8.12 -2.66
N LEU A 7 5.56 7.88 -1.39
CA LEU A 7 5.28 8.81 -0.29
C LEU A 7 5.76 10.24 -0.61
N GLU A 8 6.98 10.36 -1.14
CA GLU A 8 7.54 11.64 -1.60
C GLU A 8 6.62 12.32 -2.64
N ARG A 9 6.14 11.56 -3.63
CA ARG A 9 5.28 12.11 -4.67
C ARG A 9 3.94 12.56 -4.10
N HIS A 10 3.32 11.83 -3.19
CA HIS A 10 2.10 12.27 -2.53
C HIS A 10 2.28 13.63 -1.83
N CYS A 11 3.38 13.81 -1.10
CA CYS A 11 3.67 15.09 -0.43
C CYS A 11 3.90 16.23 -1.43
N ARG A 12 4.58 15.99 -2.55
CA ARG A 12 4.81 16.98 -3.60
C ARG A 12 3.53 17.39 -4.32
N GLU A 13 2.68 16.40 -4.68
CA GLU A 13 1.39 16.68 -5.33
C GLU A 13 0.46 17.46 -4.39
N TYR A 14 0.48 17.17 -3.08
CA TYR A 14 -0.25 17.94 -2.09
C TYR A 14 0.25 19.39 -2.01
N ALA A 15 1.55 19.60 -1.90
CA ALA A 15 2.14 20.93 -1.81
C ALA A 15 1.84 21.80 -3.05
N GLY A 16 1.74 21.17 -4.23
CA GLY A 16 1.36 21.83 -5.48
C GLY A 16 -0.15 21.93 -5.70
N ASN A 17 -0.97 21.41 -4.79
CA ASN A 17 -2.42 21.25 -4.95
C ASN A 17 -2.79 20.63 -6.32
N ALA A 18 -2.02 19.62 -6.74
CA ALA A 18 -2.09 19.10 -8.10
C ALA A 18 -3.30 18.16 -8.29
N PRO A 19 -4.14 18.36 -9.31
CA PRO A 19 -5.28 17.49 -9.64
C PRO A 19 -4.80 16.23 -10.37
N ALA A 20 -3.86 15.49 -9.74
CA ALA A 20 -3.11 14.40 -10.36
C ALA A 20 -3.74 13.01 -10.08
N TYR A 21 -4.81 12.95 -9.29
CA TYR A 21 -5.41 11.69 -8.85
C TYR A 21 -6.66 11.34 -9.63
N ILE A 22 -6.87 10.04 -9.80
CA ILE A 22 -8.21 9.50 -10.05
C ILE A 22 -8.78 9.12 -8.70
N TYR A 23 -9.90 9.72 -8.33
CA TYR A 23 -10.61 9.42 -7.10
C TYR A 23 -11.71 8.39 -7.38
N TYR A 24 -11.58 7.26 -6.72
CA TYR A 24 -12.58 6.19 -6.72
C TYR A 24 -13.21 6.08 -5.34
N LYS A 25 -14.50 5.80 -5.32
CA LYS A 25 -15.25 5.53 -4.10
C LYS A 25 -16.05 4.25 -4.26
N SER A 26 -16.17 3.45 -3.20
CA SER A 26 -17.03 2.29 -3.17
C SER A 26 -18.22 2.60 -2.27
N THR A 27 -19.41 2.62 -2.87
CA THR A 27 -20.68 2.78 -2.16
C THR A 27 -21.58 1.62 -2.53
N SER A 28 -22.21 0.97 -1.53
CA SER A 28 -23.14 -0.14 -1.78
C SER A 28 -22.57 -1.24 -2.69
N ASN A 29 -21.31 -1.64 -2.46
CA ASN A 29 -20.58 -2.66 -3.23
C ASN A 29 -20.31 -2.32 -4.71
N ARG A 30 -20.39 -1.05 -5.10
CA ARG A 30 -20.04 -0.58 -6.44
C ARG A 30 -18.90 0.41 -6.39
N TRP A 31 -17.93 0.24 -7.30
CA TRP A 31 -16.87 1.21 -7.50
C TRP A 31 -17.32 2.29 -8.47
N GLU A 32 -17.21 3.53 -8.04
CA GLU A 32 -17.53 4.70 -8.86
C GLU A 32 -16.30 5.59 -9.01
N THR A 33 -16.15 6.18 -10.18
CA THR A 33 -15.14 7.23 -10.39
C THR A 33 -15.75 8.57 -10.00
N VAL A 34 -15.36 9.10 -8.85
CA VAL A 34 -15.84 10.41 -8.38
C VAL A 34 -15.20 11.54 -9.19
N SER A 35 -13.89 11.45 -9.44
CA SER A 35 -13.15 12.43 -10.23
C SER A 35 -11.96 11.79 -10.93
N LYS A 36 -11.67 12.24 -12.15
CA LYS A 36 -10.44 11.89 -12.89
C LYS A 36 -9.32 12.90 -12.68
N LYS A 37 -9.61 14.01 -12.02
CA LYS A 37 -8.68 15.11 -11.73
C LYS A 37 -8.89 15.59 -10.29
N ALA A 38 -8.68 14.69 -9.32
CA ALA A 38 -8.76 15.03 -7.91
C ALA A 38 -7.39 15.44 -7.36
N THR A 39 -7.40 16.27 -6.35
CA THR A 39 -6.23 16.51 -5.49
C THR A 39 -6.16 15.46 -4.39
N LEU A 40 -5.06 15.39 -3.66
CA LEU A 40 -4.96 14.53 -2.47
C LEU A 40 -5.98 14.98 -1.40
N LEU A 41 -6.16 16.29 -1.26
CA LEU A 41 -7.09 16.89 -0.32
C LEU A 41 -8.54 16.45 -0.58
N ASP A 42 -8.97 16.43 -1.84
CA ASP A 42 -10.34 16.00 -2.21
C ASP A 42 -10.68 14.62 -1.66
N GLY A 43 -9.72 13.68 -1.69
CA GLY A 43 -9.95 12.34 -1.17
C GLY A 43 -9.87 12.24 0.35
N ILE A 44 -8.94 12.98 0.99
CA ILE A 44 -8.76 12.92 2.44
C ILE A 44 -9.90 13.63 3.17
N ALA A 45 -10.37 14.74 2.64
CA ALA A 45 -11.39 15.58 3.29
C ALA A 45 -12.84 15.18 3.00
N ASP A 46 -13.07 14.21 2.10
CA ASP A 46 -14.41 13.85 1.63
C ASP A 46 -15.29 13.24 2.73
N GLU A 47 -14.71 12.42 3.60
CA GLU A 47 -15.48 11.74 4.67
C GLU A 47 -14.76 11.73 6.02
N ARG A 48 -15.48 11.40 7.07
CA ARG A 48 -14.93 11.10 8.40
C ARG A 48 -14.35 9.69 8.43
N TRP A 49 -13.22 9.50 7.75
CA TRP A 49 -12.57 8.20 7.66
C TRP A 49 -12.22 7.65 9.05
N ASP A 50 -12.54 6.39 9.32
CA ASP A 50 -12.14 5.71 10.56
C ASP A 50 -10.69 5.21 10.46
N VAL A 51 -10.28 4.80 9.26
CA VAL A 51 -8.94 4.30 8.97
C VAL A 51 -8.42 4.93 7.69
N VAL A 52 -7.19 5.45 7.74
CA VAL A 52 -6.46 5.90 6.55
C VAL A 52 -5.25 4.99 6.34
N VAL A 53 -5.27 4.25 5.24
CA VAL A 53 -4.21 3.27 4.93
C VAL A 53 -3.20 3.89 3.98
N LEU A 54 -1.94 3.91 4.40
CA LEU A 54 -0.81 4.38 3.61
C LEU A 54 0.05 3.22 3.12
N GLN A 55 0.73 3.41 1.99
CA GLN A 55 1.70 2.46 1.46
C GLN A 55 2.83 3.17 0.69
N GLN A 56 3.97 2.51 0.56
CA GLN A 56 5.02 2.95 -0.35
C GLN A 56 4.82 2.39 -1.76
N ALA A 57 5.32 3.07 -2.78
CA ALA A 57 5.42 2.51 -4.13
C ALA A 57 6.19 1.19 -4.09
N SER A 58 5.67 0.15 -4.78
CA SER A 58 6.19 -1.23 -4.66
C SER A 58 7.69 -1.35 -4.90
N GLY A 59 8.25 -0.63 -5.89
CA GLY A 59 9.69 -0.66 -6.16
C GLY A 59 10.57 0.01 -5.10
N LYS A 60 9.99 0.77 -4.16
CA LYS A 60 10.68 1.44 -3.04
C LYS A 60 10.33 0.82 -1.69
N SER A 61 9.39 -0.13 -1.64
CA SER A 61 8.80 -0.62 -0.39
C SER A 61 9.77 -1.38 0.52
N GLY A 62 10.84 -1.95 -0.02
CA GLY A 62 11.91 -2.59 0.76
C GLY A 62 13.13 -1.69 1.00
N ILE A 63 13.01 -0.37 0.85
CA ILE A 63 14.12 0.60 0.96
C ILE A 63 13.72 1.70 1.95
N TYR A 64 13.88 1.43 3.25
CA TYR A 64 13.43 2.31 4.32
C TYR A 64 13.87 3.78 4.20
N PRO A 65 15.09 4.13 3.79
CA PRO A 65 15.46 5.54 3.60
C PRO A 65 14.53 6.32 2.66
N THR A 66 13.79 5.64 1.78
CA THR A 66 12.81 6.30 0.89
C THR A 66 11.50 6.67 1.58
N TYR A 67 11.29 6.22 2.81
CA TYR A 67 10.13 6.58 3.63
C TYR A 67 10.33 7.93 4.29
N GLN A 68 11.56 8.27 4.62
CA GLN A 68 11.91 9.48 5.34
C GLN A 68 12.24 10.66 4.38
N PRO A 69 11.83 11.88 4.73
CA PRO A 69 10.94 12.28 5.83
C PRO A 69 9.45 12.21 5.42
N TRP A 70 9.15 11.57 4.30
CA TRP A 70 7.88 11.69 3.58
C TRP A 70 6.72 11.02 4.29
N PHE A 71 6.98 9.92 5.01
CA PHE A 71 5.94 9.26 5.79
C PHE A 71 5.39 10.19 6.87
N GLY A 72 6.25 10.78 7.70
CA GLY A 72 5.84 11.71 8.75
C GLY A 72 5.05 12.90 8.18
N ARG A 73 5.55 13.49 7.10
CA ARG A 73 4.85 14.59 6.41
C ARG A 73 3.47 14.18 5.89
N LEU A 74 3.35 12.99 5.33
CA LEU A 74 2.07 12.51 4.83
C LEU A 74 1.08 12.23 5.97
N VAL A 75 1.55 11.72 7.11
CA VAL A 75 0.73 11.57 8.32
C VAL A 75 0.24 12.92 8.83
N GLU A 76 1.10 13.94 8.88
CA GLU A 76 0.72 15.30 9.24
C GLU A 76 -0.36 15.86 8.32
N ILE A 77 -0.22 15.66 7.00
CA ILE A 77 -1.24 16.07 6.01
C ILE A 77 -2.57 15.35 6.29
N VAL A 78 -2.55 14.05 6.54
CA VAL A 78 -3.76 13.29 6.87
C VAL A 78 -4.40 13.82 8.15
N ARG A 79 -3.62 13.99 9.22
CA ARG A 79 -4.13 14.50 10.51
C ARG A 79 -4.72 15.91 10.40
N TRP A 80 -4.14 16.75 9.56
CA TRP A 80 -4.62 18.12 9.32
C TRP A 80 -5.89 18.17 8.44
N CYS A 81 -5.96 17.32 7.40
CA CYS A 81 -7.00 17.41 6.38
C CYS A 81 -8.19 16.48 6.62
N CYS A 82 -8.01 15.37 7.36
CA CYS A 82 -9.08 14.41 7.62
C CYS A 82 -10.09 15.00 8.63
N PRO A 83 -11.40 15.00 8.31
CA PRO A 83 -12.44 15.47 9.25
C PRO A 83 -12.51 14.69 10.56
N ASN A 84 -11.98 13.47 10.60
CA ASN A 84 -11.82 12.67 11.80
C ASN A 84 -10.36 12.72 12.28
N ALA A 85 -10.07 13.59 13.25
CA ALA A 85 -8.74 13.70 13.85
C ALA A 85 -8.26 12.40 14.54
N GLY A 86 -9.19 11.53 14.96
CA GLY A 86 -8.91 10.22 15.56
C GLY A 86 -8.81 9.07 14.56
N ALA A 87 -8.76 9.34 13.25
CA ALA A 87 -8.62 8.28 12.25
C ALA A 87 -7.36 7.45 12.51
N CYS A 88 -7.49 6.12 12.53
CA CYS A 88 -6.37 5.19 12.66
C CYS A 88 -5.45 5.31 11.43
N ILE A 89 -4.15 5.44 11.63
CA ILE A 89 -3.17 5.38 10.55
C ILE A 89 -2.66 3.95 10.43
N ALA A 90 -3.07 3.29 9.36
CA ALA A 90 -2.65 1.94 9.04
C ALA A 90 -1.64 1.92 7.88
N TRP A 91 -0.82 0.89 7.85
CA TRP A 91 0.17 0.66 6.81
C TRP A 91 -0.15 -0.59 6.00
N GLN A 92 -0.24 -0.45 4.68
CA GLN A 92 -0.30 -1.59 3.76
C GLN A 92 1.10 -2.08 3.46
N GLN A 93 1.46 -3.25 3.96
CA GLN A 93 2.66 -3.96 3.54
C GLN A 93 2.45 -4.52 2.14
N THR A 94 3.19 -4.01 1.15
CA THR A 94 3.14 -4.51 -0.22
C THR A 94 3.88 -5.85 -0.33
N TRP A 95 3.74 -6.52 -1.47
CA TRP A 95 4.36 -7.82 -1.75
C TRP A 95 5.60 -7.70 -2.62
N ALA A 96 6.51 -8.65 -2.49
CA ALA A 96 7.65 -8.76 -3.38
C ALA A 96 7.20 -9.16 -4.80
N TYR A 97 7.95 -8.73 -5.79
CA TYR A 97 7.73 -9.10 -7.18
C TYR A 97 7.89 -10.61 -7.40
N ALA A 98 7.33 -11.14 -8.47
CA ALA A 98 7.53 -12.51 -8.88
C ALA A 98 9.01 -12.77 -9.25
N ARG A 99 9.47 -14.01 -9.13
CA ARG A 99 10.88 -14.38 -9.42
C ARG A 99 11.31 -14.02 -10.84
N ASN A 100 10.38 -14.06 -11.80
CA ASN A 100 10.61 -13.76 -13.22
C ASN A 100 10.18 -12.34 -13.62
N SER A 101 9.89 -11.47 -12.65
CA SER A 101 9.43 -10.10 -12.91
C SER A 101 10.41 -9.31 -13.77
N GLN A 102 9.87 -8.62 -14.77
CA GLN A 102 10.62 -7.69 -15.63
C GLN A 102 10.45 -6.23 -15.19
N HIS A 103 9.89 -5.99 -14.02
CA HIS A 103 9.73 -4.62 -13.53
C HIS A 103 11.10 -3.96 -13.33
N ARG A 104 11.27 -2.74 -13.87
CA ARG A 104 12.56 -2.02 -13.84
C ARG A 104 13.15 -1.87 -12.44
N ASP A 105 12.30 -1.64 -11.42
CA ASP A 105 12.74 -1.44 -10.04
C ASP A 105 13.14 -2.74 -9.34
N PHE A 106 12.91 -3.92 -9.97
CA PHE A 106 13.33 -5.19 -9.40
C PHE A 106 14.87 -5.32 -9.35
N GLY A 107 15.57 -4.58 -10.23
CA GLY A 107 17.03 -4.48 -10.18
C GLY A 107 17.57 -3.92 -8.86
N ARG A 108 16.79 -3.11 -8.11
CA ARG A 108 17.14 -2.59 -6.78
C ARG A 108 17.32 -3.70 -5.73
N TYR A 109 16.76 -4.87 -6.00
CA TYR A 109 16.78 -6.07 -5.17
C TYR A 109 17.52 -7.21 -5.87
N GLU A 110 18.45 -6.90 -6.78
CA GLU A 110 19.24 -7.88 -7.54
C GLU A 110 18.36 -8.90 -8.30
N LYS A 111 17.14 -8.51 -8.68
CA LYS A 111 16.11 -9.38 -9.23
C LYS A 111 15.83 -10.63 -8.34
N ASN A 112 15.99 -10.48 -7.04
CA ASN A 112 15.80 -11.54 -6.06
C ASN A 112 14.54 -11.28 -5.23
N GLN A 113 13.53 -12.14 -5.38
CA GLN A 113 12.25 -12.04 -4.68
C GLN A 113 12.40 -12.08 -3.15
N GLN A 114 13.26 -12.98 -2.65
CA GLN A 114 13.47 -13.14 -1.21
C GLN A 114 14.21 -11.94 -0.62
N LEU A 115 15.15 -11.36 -1.36
CA LEU A 115 15.85 -10.15 -0.95
C LEU A 115 14.85 -8.97 -0.88
N MET A 116 13.99 -8.83 -1.90
CA MET A 116 12.93 -7.83 -1.89
C MET A 116 11.96 -8.02 -0.72
N TYR A 117 11.51 -9.24 -0.47
CA TYR A 117 10.59 -9.56 0.63
C TYR A 117 11.22 -9.21 1.99
N ARG A 118 12.46 -9.65 2.25
CA ARG A 118 13.16 -9.30 3.50
C ARG A 118 13.32 -7.79 3.67
N GLY A 119 13.65 -7.08 2.59
CA GLY A 119 13.73 -5.61 2.62
C GLY A 119 12.39 -4.97 2.98
N ILE A 120 11.27 -5.48 2.44
CA ILE A 120 9.93 -5.00 2.77
C ILE A 120 9.61 -5.23 4.25
N VAL A 121 9.83 -6.43 4.77
CA VAL A 121 9.59 -6.77 6.19
C VAL A 121 10.42 -5.86 7.09
N SER A 122 11.72 -5.78 6.86
CA SER A 122 12.63 -4.94 7.65
C SER A 122 12.23 -3.45 7.61
N SER A 123 11.81 -2.95 6.45
CA SER A 123 11.34 -1.56 6.33
C SER A 123 10.06 -1.31 7.13
N VAL A 124 9.12 -2.26 7.15
CA VAL A 124 7.89 -2.16 7.94
C VAL A 124 8.16 -2.25 9.43
N GLU A 125 9.04 -3.17 9.86
CA GLU A 125 9.46 -3.26 11.26
C GLU A 125 10.12 -1.97 11.75
N GLN A 126 10.95 -1.37 10.92
CA GLN A 126 11.59 -0.09 11.23
C GLN A 126 10.56 1.04 11.28
N LEU A 127 9.61 1.08 10.34
CA LEU A 127 8.51 2.04 10.34
C LEU A 127 7.70 1.97 11.65
N MET A 128 7.34 0.77 12.10
CA MET A 128 6.59 0.57 13.35
C MET A 128 7.37 1.02 14.58
N ARG A 129 8.69 0.82 14.59
CA ARG A 129 9.53 1.28 15.72
C ARG A 129 9.71 2.80 15.79
N GLU A 130 9.71 3.46 14.63
CA GLU A 130 10.10 4.88 14.53
C GLU A 130 8.90 5.82 14.35
N THR A 131 7.69 5.28 14.20
CA THR A 131 6.52 6.09 13.86
C THR A 131 5.28 5.67 14.66
N SER A 132 4.21 6.44 14.49
CA SER A 132 2.89 6.21 15.09
C SER A 132 1.97 5.35 14.21
N VAL A 133 2.51 4.42 13.41
CA VAL A 133 1.68 3.43 12.71
C VAL A 133 1.03 2.52 13.74
N GLU A 134 -0.29 2.45 13.72
CA GLU A 134 -1.06 1.69 14.70
C GLU A 134 -1.33 0.26 14.24
N VAL A 135 -1.52 0.10 12.93
CA VAL A 135 -1.93 -1.17 12.33
C VAL A 135 -1.15 -1.43 11.05
N VAL A 136 -0.69 -2.66 10.86
CA VAL A 136 -0.09 -3.12 9.59
C VAL A 136 -0.99 -4.18 8.97
N VAL A 137 -1.39 -3.97 7.72
CA VAL A 137 -2.05 -5.00 6.90
C VAL A 137 -0.97 -5.83 6.21
N PRO A 138 -0.74 -7.10 6.61
CA PRO A 138 0.43 -7.89 6.21
C PRO A 138 0.22 -8.60 4.86
N SER A 139 -0.31 -7.91 3.85
CA SER A 139 -0.61 -8.53 2.55
C SER A 139 0.64 -9.12 1.89
N GLY A 140 1.79 -8.46 2.03
CA GLY A 140 3.06 -8.96 1.46
C GLY A 140 3.50 -10.27 2.10
N THR A 141 3.33 -10.42 3.41
CA THR A 141 3.61 -11.66 4.14
C THR A 141 2.64 -12.76 3.73
N ALA A 142 1.33 -12.49 3.72
CA ALA A 142 0.33 -13.47 3.30
C ALA A 142 0.57 -13.98 1.86
N ILE A 143 0.96 -13.10 0.93
CA ILE A 143 1.35 -13.48 -0.43
C ILE A 143 2.62 -14.33 -0.43
N GLN A 144 3.62 -13.99 0.38
CA GLN A 144 4.87 -14.74 0.41
C GLN A 144 4.70 -16.11 1.06
N ASP A 145 3.88 -16.22 2.11
CA ASP A 145 3.58 -17.49 2.76
C ASP A 145 2.83 -18.42 1.80
N LEU A 146 1.84 -17.91 1.07
CA LEU A 146 1.14 -18.71 0.08
C LEU A 146 2.06 -19.19 -1.05
N ARG A 147 3.04 -18.36 -1.48
CA ARG A 147 4.06 -18.76 -2.47
C ARG A 147 4.95 -19.93 -2.01
N ASN A 148 5.08 -20.14 -0.70
CA ASN A 148 5.87 -21.22 -0.12
C ASN A 148 5.06 -22.50 0.06
N THR A 149 3.81 -22.54 -0.37
CA THR A 149 2.96 -23.74 -0.33
C THR A 149 2.92 -24.44 -1.69
N ALA A 150 2.57 -25.73 -1.68
CA ALA A 150 2.39 -26.52 -2.89
C ALA A 150 1.31 -25.96 -3.85
N LEU A 151 0.39 -25.12 -3.35
CA LEU A 151 -0.62 -24.46 -4.17
C LEU A 151 -0.02 -23.50 -5.21
N CYS A 152 1.20 -23.01 -4.98
CA CYS A 152 1.89 -22.05 -5.83
C CYS A 152 3.05 -22.65 -6.64
N ASP A 153 3.25 -23.96 -6.62
CA ASP A 153 4.31 -24.61 -7.43
C ASP A 153 4.15 -24.36 -8.93
N SER A 154 2.92 -24.16 -9.40
CA SER A 154 2.58 -23.90 -10.80
C SER A 154 1.89 -22.56 -11.06
N LEU A 155 1.50 -21.80 -10.02
CA LEU A 155 0.70 -20.58 -10.14
C LEU A 155 1.45 -19.40 -9.54
N ASP A 156 1.79 -18.40 -10.37
CA ASP A 156 2.18 -17.09 -9.84
C ASP A 156 0.94 -16.34 -9.36
N LEU A 157 1.05 -15.71 -8.20
CA LEU A 157 0.01 -14.86 -7.61
C LEU A 157 -0.09 -13.48 -8.26
N THR A 158 0.78 -13.20 -9.23
CA THR A 158 0.78 -11.97 -10.02
C THR A 158 0.37 -12.24 -11.48
N ARG A 159 -0.19 -11.22 -12.14
CA ARG A 159 -0.60 -11.33 -13.57
C ARG A 159 0.50 -10.87 -14.54
N ASP A 160 1.45 -10.08 -14.06
CA ASP A 160 2.49 -9.43 -14.86
C ASP A 160 3.84 -9.35 -14.14
N GLY A 161 4.00 -10.15 -13.09
CA GLY A 161 5.21 -10.22 -12.27
C GLY A 161 5.22 -9.24 -11.08
N TYR A 162 4.23 -8.35 -10.93
CA TYR A 162 4.18 -7.38 -9.82
C TYR A 162 2.77 -6.97 -9.38
N HIS A 163 1.76 -6.95 -10.24
CA HIS A 163 0.39 -6.77 -9.85
C HIS A 163 -0.28 -8.12 -9.54
N LEU A 164 -1.00 -8.20 -8.43
CA LEU A 164 -1.74 -9.42 -8.08
C LEU A 164 -2.74 -9.80 -9.16
N ASN A 165 -2.83 -11.10 -9.46
CA ASN A 165 -3.86 -11.62 -10.33
C ASN A 165 -5.26 -11.44 -9.73
N PRO A 166 -6.33 -11.34 -10.54
CA PRO A 166 -7.69 -11.08 -10.05
C PRO A 166 -8.27 -12.15 -9.14
N GLY A 167 -7.79 -13.38 -9.25
CA GLY A 167 -8.22 -14.51 -8.44
C GLY A 167 -7.44 -14.61 -7.12
N THR A 168 -6.64 -15.65 -6.99
CA THR A 168 -5.97 -16.04 -5.75
C THR A 168 -5.13 -14.92 -5.13
N GLY A 169 -4.38 -14.15 -5.95
CA GLY A 169 -3.53 -13.08 -5.42
C GLY A 169 -4.31 -11.98 -4.73
N ARG A 170 -5.36 -11.43 -5.39
CA ARG A 170 -6.22 -10.40 -4.78
C ARG A 170 -7.04 -10.94 -3.62
N TYR A 171 -7.51 -12.17 -3.72
CA TYR A 171 -8.25 -12.81 -2.64
C TYR A 171 -7.41 -12.93 -1.38
N THR A 172 -6.16 -13.40 -1.50
CA THR A 172 -5.22 -13.48 -0.37
C THR A 172 -4.98 -12.12 0.28
N ALA A 173 -4.74 -11.08 -0.53
CA ALA A 173 -4.60 -9.73 0.00
C ALA A 173 -5.89 -9.24 0.68
N ALA A 174 -7.06 -9.51 0.10
CA ALA A 174 -8.36 -9.15 0.69
C ALA A 174 -8.60 -9.87 2.04
N CYS A 175 -8.20 -11.14 2.17
CA CYS A 175 -8.26 -11.84 3.45
C CYS A 175 -7.38 -11.18 4.51
N ALA A 176 -6.15 -10.75 4.15
CA ALA A 176 -5.29 -10.02 5.07
C ALA A 176 -5.93 -8.71 5.53
N TRP A 177 -6.54 -7.95 4.61
CA TRP A 177 -7.28 -6.73 4.93
C TRP A 177 -8.47 -7.01 5.87
N PHE A 178 -9.28 -8.01 5.55
CA PHE A 178 -10.44 -8.38 6.36
C PHE A 178 -10.01 -8.76 7.78
N GLN A 179 -9.03 -9.66 7.91
CA GLN A 179 -8.55 -10.13 9.21
C GLN A 179 -7.93 -9.00 10.05
N THR A 180 -7.33 -8.01 9.41
CA THR A 180 -6.64 -6.94 10.14
C THR A 180 -7.58 -5.80 10.53
N LEU A 181 -8.49 -5.40 9.65
CA LEU A 181 -9.26 -4.16 9.82
C LEU A 181 -10.74 -4.41 10.14
N VAL A 182 -11.29 -5.59 9.79
CA VAL A 182 -12.72 -5.85 9.92
C VAL A 182 -13.00 -6.89 11.01
N ALA A 183 -12.35 -8.04 10.95
CA ALA A 183 -12.60 -9.14 11.91
C ALA A 183 -12.42 -8.75 13.39
N PRO A 184 -11.50 -7.86 13.79
CA PRO A 184 -11.39 -7.45 15.20
C PRO A 184 -12.59 -6.67 15.74
N ALA A 185 -13.47 -6.18 14.86
CA ALA A 185 -14.69 -5.46 15.25
C ALA A 185 -15.88 -6.39 15.55
N PHE A 186 -15.73 -7.70 15.33
CA PHE A 186 -16.71 -8.74 15.57
C PHE A 186 -16.19 -9.76 16.57
#